data_00014583d966ea5135d9d50ede7e1097
#
_entry.id   00014583d966ea5135d9d50ede7e1097
#
_cell.length_a   1.000
_cell.length_b   1.000
_cell.length_c   1.000
_cell.angle_alpha   90.00
_cell.angle_beta   90.00
_cell.angle_gamma   90.00
#
_symmetry.space_group_name_H-M   'P 1'
#
loop_
_entity.id
_entity.type
_entity.pdbx_description
1 polymer ?
#
loop_
_entity_poly.entity_id
_entity_poly.type
_entity_poly.pdbx_seq_one_letter_code
_entity_poly.pdbx_strand_id
1 'polypeptide(L)'
;MADVHELLDTWIANVKDEELLAELNTMKEQGDEDAITDAFFQDLAFGTAGLRGTIGAGTNRMNIYTVGRATQGFADYLNATFEHPTVAIARDSRNKGELFVKTTAAILAANGVTALVYPKISPVPTLSWAVRDLKCSGGICMTASHNPAPYNGYKAYGPDGCQITSEAADAISKAIAETDTFTGVKSMDFDEALEQGLVKWIDDSCLERYYDAVLARGVTNLSAEEIAGAPLKLVYTPLNGTGLIPVTTVLERAGITDVTVVPEQKEPNGDFPTCPYPNPEIRQAMQKGIDLCEQVHPDLLLATDPDADRVGVAVKNGNDYLLLTGNEMGVLLLDYICKTRAARGEDLTNKVAVTTIVSSAMVDALAEEYGFELRRCLTGFKYIGDIITSLSDAGEVDHFIFGFEESYGYLAGDHVRDKDAVSTSLLICQMAQYYKLQGKNLADAMHELYEKYGYYHNKTISLSYPGAEGAAKMAGIMAGLRENPPAELAGSKIEAVVDYNTCVNGLPKANVIEFDLEGGNKGIVRPSGTEPKIKLYIFAKGADAAEADAALDAIEESGRKLLA
;
A
#
# COMPACT_ATOMS: atom_id res chain seq x y z
N MET A 1 -13.23 7.93 29.77
CA MET A 1 -11.91 7.38 29.43
C MET A 1 -11.32 6.87 30.73
N ALA A 2 -10.69 5.68 30.75
CA ALA A 2 -9.94 5.23 31.92
C ALA A 2 -8.79 6.22 32.18
N ASP A 3 -8.40 6.38 33.44
CA ASP A 3 -7.25 7.20 33.82
C ASP A 3 -5.97 6.56 33.25
N VAL A 4 -5.19 7.31 32.51
CA VAL A 4 -3.96 6.80 31.88
C VAL A 4 -2.96 6.26 32.91
N HIS A 5 -2.95 6.82 34.12
CA HIS A 5 -2.11 6.35 35.23
C HIS A 5 -2.63 5.03 35.81
N GLU A 6 -3.95 4.82 35.91
CA GLU A 6 -4.53 3.54 36.34
C GLU A 6 -4.22 2.45 35.30
N LEU A 7 -4.23 2.78 34.01
CA LEU A 7 -3.83 1.86 32.94
C LEU A 7 -2.35 1.53 33.03
N LEU A 8 -1.46 2.51 33.22
CA LEU A 8 -0.03 2.30 33.41
C LEU A 8 0.25 1.37 34.59
N ASP A 9 -0.38 1.60 35.75
CA ASP A 9 -0.23 0.76 36.93
C ASP A 9 -0.74 -0.67 36.71
N THR A 10 -1.86 -0.80 36.00
CA THR A 10 -2.41 -2.10 35.60
C THR A 10 -1.44 -2.86 34.70
N TRP A 11 -0.83 -2.16 33.72
CA TRP A 11 0.15 -2.77 32.82
C TRP A 11 1.42 -3.19 33.56
N ILE A 12 1.98 -2.34 34.44
CA ILE A 12 3.15 -2.68 35.26
C ILE A 12 2.88 -3.95 36.12
N ALA A 13 1.66 -4.09 36.64
CA ALA A 13 1.29 -5.24 37.47
C ALA A 13 1.12 -6.56 36.67
N ASN A 14 0.82 -6.50 35.38
CA ASN A 14 0.45 -7.69 34.58
C ASN A 14 1.43 -8.04 33.46
N VAL A 15 2.25 -7.09 32.98
CA VAL A 15 3.23 -7.32 31.93
C VAL A 15 4.34 -8.23 32.42
N LYS A 16 4.65 -9.28 31.66
CA LYS A 16 5.69 -10.27 31.95
C LYS A 16 6.93 -10.11 31.07
N ASP A 17 6.81 -9.42 29.95
CA ASP A 17 7.93 -9.10 29.08
C ASP A 17 8.84 -8.10 29.75
N GLU A 18 10.12 -8.45 29.94
CA GLU A 18 11.08 -7.66 30.70
C GLU A 18 11.38 -6.29 30.04
N GLU A 19 11.42 -6.25 28.70
CA GLU A 19 11.70 -5.01 27.96
C GLU A 19 10.54 -4.02 28.08
N LEU A 20 9.31 -4.49 27.87
CA LEU A 20 8.11 -3.67 28.05
C LEU A 20 7.92 -3.21 29.50
N LEU A 21 8.21 -4.09 30.47
CA LEU A 21 8.13 -3.74 31.89
C LEU A 21 9.16 -2.68 32.28
N ALA A 22 10.38 -2.76 31.74
CA ALA A 22 11.42 -1.75 31.96
C ALA A 22 11.01 -0.39 31.37
N GLU A 23 10.41 -0.38 30.16
CA GLU A 23 9.89 0.82 29.51
C GLU A 23 8.79 1.47 30.36
N LEU A 24 7.80 0.71 30.84
CA LEU A 24 6.71 1.18 31.70
C LEU A 24 7.22 1.79 33.02
N ASN A 25 8.16 1.10 33.67
CA ASN A 25 8.77 1.60 34.90
C ASN A 25 9.53 2.92 34.65
N THR A 26 10.24 3.01 33.54
CA THR A 26 10.95 4.26 33.16
C THR A 26 9.99 5.42 32.95
N MET A 27 8.87 5.21 32.23
CA MET A 27 7.83 6.24 32.05
C MET A 27 7.29 6.71 33.41
N LYS A 28 7.01 5.76 34.32
CA LYS A 28 6.49 6.07 35.66
C LYS A 28 7.50 6.83 36.52
N GLU A 29 8.76 6.41 36.55
CA GLU A 29 9.83 6.99 37.35
C GLU A 29 10.19 8.41 36.87
N GLN A 30 10.16 8.64 35.57
CA GLN A 30 10.43 9.96 34.97
C GLN A 30 9.24 10.91 35.10
N GLY A 31 8.03 10.40 35.33
CA GLY A 31 6.80 11.21 35.33
C GLY A 31 6.56 11.89 33.97
N ASP A 32 6.89 11.21 32.87
CA ASP A 32 6.72 11.75 31.52
C ASP A 32 5.24 11.65 31.10
N GLU A 33 4.49 12.68 31.43
CA GLU A 33 3.04 12.77 31.19
C GLU A 33 2.69 12.65 29.69
N ASP A 34 3.53 13.19 28.82
CA ASP A 34 3.31 13.13 27.37
C ASP A 34 3.49 11.69 26.87
N ALA A 35 4.55 11.00 27.31
CA ALA A 35 4.79 9.61 26.95
C ALA A 35 3.72 8.67 27.51
N ILE A 36 3.30 8.87 28.78
CA ILE A 36 2.24 8.09 29.42
C ILE A 36 0.92 8.29 28.69
N THR A 37 0.56 9.55 28.41
CA THR A 37 -0.66 9.86 27.68
C THR A 37 -0.65 9.24 26.31
N ASP A 38 0.43 9.39 25.54
CA ASP A 38 0.55 8.86 24.18
C ASP A 38 0.50 7.32 24.15
N ALA A 39 1.01 6.65 25.18
CA ALA A 39 0.94 5.19 25.29
C ALA A 39 -0.44 4.64 25.66
N PHE A 40 -1.29 5.43 26.39
CA PHE A 40 -2.50 4.90 27.03
C PHE A 40 -3.79 5.69 26.74
N PHE A 41 -3.78 6.79 25.97
CA PHE A 41 -4.99 7.61 25.76
C PHE A 41 -6.12 6.90 25.02
N GLN A 42 -5.79 5.81 24.31
CA GLN A 42 -6.73 4.95 23.60
C GLN A 42 -6.15 3.55 23.39
N ASP A 43 -6.98 2.61 22.99
CA ASP A 43 -6.53 1.33 22.43
C ASP A 43 -6.09 1.52 20.98
N LEU A 44 -5.06 0.77 20.56
CA LEU A 44 -4.66 0.72 19.16
C LEU A 44 -5.80 0.13 18.34
N ALA A 45 -6.42 0.95 17.51
CA ALA A 45 -7.59 0.56 16.76
C ALA A 45 -7.26 -0.49 15.69
N PHE A 46 -8.03 -1.57 15.67
CA PHE A 46 -8.08 -2.46 14.51
C PHE A 46 -8.91 -1.76 13.44
N GLY A 47 -8.21 -1.05 12.56
CA GLY A 47 -8.84 -0.27 11.50
C GLY A 47 -9.50 -1.15 10.44
N THR A 48 -9.68 -0.62 9.24
CA THR A 48 -10.38 -1.32 8.14
C THR A 48 -9.65 -2.57 7.62
N ALA A 49 -8.39 -2.81 8.03
CA ALA A 49 -7.62 -3.96 7.55
C ALA A 49 -6.50 -4.40 8.52
N GLY A 50 -6.54 -4.00 9.80
CA GLY A 50 -5.56 -4.40 10.80
C GLY A 50 -5.07 -3.27 11.71
N LEU A 51 -3.96 -3.50 12.41
CA LEU A 51 -3.33 -2.53 13.32
C LEU A 51 -2.16 -1.80 12.65
N ARG A 52 -1.88 -0.58 13.09
CA ARG A 52 -0.65 0.15 12.78
C ARG A 52 -0.32 1.13 13.91
N GLY A 53 0.89 1.07 14.43
CA GLY A 53 1.32 1.95 15.51
C GLY A 53 2.82 1.90 15.74
N THR A 54 3.32 2.74 16.63
CA THR A 54 4.70 2.67 17.08
C THR A 54 4.92 1.47 18.00
N ILE A 55 6.08 0.85 17.91
CA ILE A 55 6.50 -0.27 18.77
C ILE A 55 6.75 0.28 20.17
N GLY A 56 6.27 -0.40 21.22
CA GLY A 56 6.51 -0.05 22.61
C GLY A 56 5.42 -0.53 23.58
N ALA A 57 5.55 -0.15 24.83
CA ALA A 57 4.63 -0.53 25.88
C ALA A 57 3.38 0.38 25.88
N GLY A 58 2.21 -0.20 26.14
CA GLY A 58 0.94 0.51 26.24
C GLY A 58 -0.14 0.00 25.29
N THR A 59 -1.37 0.48 25.53
CA THR A 59 -2.55 0.07 24.75
C THR A 59 -2.57 0.64 23.33
N ASN A 60 -1.94 1.82 23.14
CA ASN A 60 -1.83 2.51 21.85
C ASN A 60 -0.51 2.22 21.11
N ARG A 61 0.12 1.08 21.39
CA ARG A 61 1.41 0.66 20.84
C ARG A 61 1.34 -0.72 20.23
N MET A 62 2.26 -1.01 19.28
CA MET A 62 2.50 -2.35 18.78
C MET A 62 3.41 -3.11 19.74
N ASN A 63 2.87 -4.12 20.39
CA ASN A 63 3.59 -5.04 21.28
C ASN A 63 2.92 -6.42 21.29
N ILE A 64 3.51 -7.38 22.01
CA ILE A 64 2.99 -8.76 22.06
C ILE A 64 1.58 -8.86 22.65
N TYR A 65 1.17 -7.92 23.49
CA TYR A 65 -0.17 -7.90 24.10
C TYR A 65 -1.23 -7.36 23.14
N THR A 66 -0.95 -6.25 22.44
CA THR A 66 -1.89 -5.68 21.44
C THR A 66 -1.98 -6.57 20.21
N VAL A 67 -0.85 -7.14 19.73
CA VAL A 67 -0.83 -8.16 18.67
C VAL A 67 -1.56 -9.42 19.11
N GLY A 68 -1.34 -9.85 20.36
CA GLY A 68 -2.01 -11.03 20.92
C GLY A 68 -3.53 -10.87 20.97
N ARG A 69 -4.01 -9.74 21.45
CA ARG A 69 -5.43 -9.42 21.53
C ARG A 69 -6.07 -9.36 20.13
N ALA A 70 -5.39 -8.74 19.16
CA ALA A 70 -5.84 -8.72 17.77
C ALA A 70 -5.88 -10.12 17.15
N THR A 71 -4.88 -10.95 17.43
CA THR A 71 -4.82 -12.32 16.93
C THR A 71 -5.90 -13.20 17.55
N GLN A 72 -6.21 -13.05 18.84
CA GLN A 72 -7.31 -13.75 19.49
C GLN A 72 -8.64 -13.40 18.82
N GLY A 73 -8.93 -12.10 18.62
CA GLY A 73 -10.15 -11.68 17.93
C GLY A 73 -10.23 -12.20 16.50
N PHE A 74 -9.10 -12.25 15.78
CA PHE A 74 -9.06 -12.84 14.45
C PHE A 74 -9.29 -14.37 14.47
N ALA A 75 -8.70 -15.09 15.43
CA ALA A 75 -8.92 -16.53 15.61
C ALA A 75 -10.39 -16.84 15.94
N ASP A 76 -11.02 -16.04 16.81
CA ASP A 76 -12.44 -16.19 17.15
C ASP A 76 -13.34 -16.00 15.93
N TYR A 77 -13.08 -14.98 15.12
CA TYR A 77 -13.77 -14.76 13.85
C TYR A 77 -13.60 -15.94 12.88
N LEU A 78 -12.35 -16.43 12.72
CA LEU A 78 -12.06 -17.55 11.82
C LEU A 78 -12.77 -18.83 12.25
N ASN A 79 -12.76 -19.16 13.55
CA ASN A 79 -13.43 -20.34 14.09
C ASN A 79 -14.95 -20.25 14.00
N ALA A 80 -15.52 -19.04 14.02
CA ALA A 80 -16.95 -18.84 13.80
C ALA A 80 -17.35 -18.95 12.31
N THR A 81 -16.39 -18.76 11.40
CA THR A 81 -16.65 -18.68 9.94
C THR A 81 -16.26 -19.96 9.20
N PHE A 82 -15.18 -20.64 9.62
CA PHE A 82 -14.60 -21.78 8.92
C PHE A 82 -14.48 -23.00 9.84
N GLU A 83 -14.63 -24.20 9.29
CA GLU A 83 -14.60 -25.46 10.07
C GLU A 83 -13.17 -25.85 10.50
N HIS A 84 -12.17 -25.68 9.65
CA HIS A 84 -10.75 -25.97 9.94
C HIS A 84 -9.88 -24.83 9.42
N PRO A 85 -9.87 -23.66 10.10
CA PRO A 85 -9.22 -22.49 9.55
C PRO A 85 -7.70 -22.65 9.50
N THR A 86 -7.14 -22.12 8.42
CA THR A 86 -5.70 -22.00 8.20
C THR A 86 -5.34 -20.55 7.86
N VAL A 87 -4.19 -20.08 8.32
CA VAL A 87 -3.72 -18.71 8.14
C VAL A 87 -2.30 -18.68 7.62
N ALA A 88 -2.06 -18.01 6.49
CA ALA A 88 -0.72 -17.72 6.01
C ALA A 88 -0.15 -16.50 6.73
N ILE A 89 1.14 -16.53 7.11
CA ILE A 89 1.79 -15.44 7.85
C ILE A 89 3.09 -15.03 7.16
N ALA A 90 3.23 -13.72 6.90
CA ALA A 90 4.44 -13.09 6.38
C ALA A 90 4.87 -11.90 7.25
N ARG A 91 6.08 -11.42 7.04
CA ARG A 91 6.59 -10.19 7.63
C ARG A 91 7.57 -9.48 6.70
N ASP A 92 7.70 -8.19 6.88
CA ASP A 92 8.76 -7.38 6.27
C ASP A 92 10.05 -7.37 7.13
N SER A 93 10.94 -6.41 6.85
CA SER A 93 12.23 -6.27 7.53
C SER A 93 12.17 -5.52 8.86
N ARG A 94 11.00 -5.06 9.30
CA ARG A 94 10.84 -4.19 10.48
C ARG A 94 11.21 -4.88 11.78
N ASN A 95 11.67 -4.05 12.73
CA ASN A 95 12.00 -4.48 14.09
C ASN A 95 10.81 -5.16 14.76
N LYS A 96 11.08 -6.14 15.63
CA LYS A 96 10.09 -6.98 16.32
C LYS A 96 9.18 -7.83 15.40
N GLY A 97 9.34 -7.78 14.06
CA GLY A 97 8.50 -8.54 13.13
C GLY A 97 8.51 -10.04 13.40
N GLU A 98 9.68 -10.65 13.67
CA GLU A 98 9.79 -12.07 14.01
C GLU A 98 9.07 -12.43 15.32
N LEU A 99 9.25 -11.59 16.36
CA LEU A 99 8.56 -11.76 17.64
C LEU A 99 7.03 -11.74 17.45
N PHE A 100 6.52 -10.78 16.67
CA PHE A 100 5.08 -10.66 16.42
C PHE A 100 4.54 -11.84 15.59
N VAL A 101 5.31 -12.35 14.62
CA VAL A 101 4.94 -13.57 13.86
C VAL A 101 4.85 -14.77 14.77
N LYS A 102 5.86 -15.00 15.63
CA LYS A 102 5.85 -16.13 16.57
C LYS A 102 4.70 -16.03 17.58
N THR A 103 4.46 -14.83 18.14
CA THR A 103 3.32 -14.56 19.03
C THR A 103 1.98 -14.88 18.32
N THR A 104 1.81 -14.40 17.11
CA THR A 104 0.60 -14.63 16.31
C THR A 104 0.40 -16.12 16.02
N ALA A 105 1.43 -16.82 15.53
CA ALA A 105 1.35 -18.24 15.20
C ALA A 105 1.03 -19.10 16.44
N ALA A 106 1.63 -18.80 17.59
CA ALA A 106 1.40 -19.49 18.86
C ALA A 106 -0.05 -19.32 19.36
N ILE A 107 -0.62 -18.11 19.20
CA ILE A 107 -2.02 -17.84 19.58
C ILE A 107 -2.99 -18.53 18.64
N LEU A 108 -2.76 -18.46 17.32
CA LEU A 108 -3.58 -19.18 16.33
C LEU A 108 -3.59 -20.68 16.63
N ALA A 109 -2.41 -21.29 16.86
CA ALA A 109 -2.27 -22.70 17.20
C ALA A 109 -3.06 -23.06 18.46
N ALA A 110 -2.93 -22.26 19.54
CA ALA A 110 -3.67 -22.48 20.81
C ALA A 110 -5.19 -22.38 20.65
N ASN A 111 -5.67 -21.71 19.60
CA ASN A 111 -7.08 -21.59 19.25
C ASN A 111 -7.53 -22.59 18.17
N GLY A 112 -6.71 -23.58 17.82
CA GLY A 112 -7.06 -24.61 16.83
C GLY A 112 -6.98 -24.15 15.37
N VAL A 113 -6.35 -23.00 15.11
CA VAL A 113 -6.11 -22.46 13.76
C VAL A 113 -4.69 -22.85 13.31
N THR A 114 -4.57 -23.55 12.18
CA THR A 114 -3.25 -23.90 11.65
C THR A 114 -2.56 -22.69 11.06
N ALA A 115 -1.34 -22.37 11.52
CA ALA A 115 -0.54 -21.27 10.98
C ALA A 115 0.49 -21.78 9.97
N LEU A 116 0.48 -21.20 8.76
CA LEU A 116 1.46 -21.44 7.70
C LEU A 116 2.38 -20.21 7.61
N VAL A 117 3.63 -20.34 8.00
CA VAL A 117 4.54 -19.20 8.23
C VAL A 117 5.66 -19.18 7.19
N TYR A 118 5.90 -18.05 6.54
CA TYR A 118 7.10 -17.87 5.75
C TYR A 118 8.35 -17.89 6.66
N PRO A 119 9.37 -18.71 6.35
CA PRO A 119 10.55 -18.83 7.20
C PRO A 119 11.45 -17.58 7.18
N LYS A 120 11.30 -16.75 6.14
CA LYS A 120 12.05 -15.50 5.92
C LYS A 120 11.10 -14.33 5.75
N ILE A 121 11.66 -13.13 5.74
CA ILE A 121 10.91 -11.94 5.31
C ILE A 121 10.38 -12.17 3.89
N SER A 122 9.17 -11.70 3.64
CA SER A 122 8.49 -11.93 2.35
C SER A 122 7.58 -10.74 2.00
N PRO A 123 7.51 -10.36 0.72
CA PRO A 123 6.63 -9.28 0.26
C PRO A 123 5.15 -9.53 0.56
N VAL A 124 4.40 -8.44 0.72
CA VAL A 124 2.92 -8.49 0.82
C VAL A 124 2.28 -9.28 -0.33
N PRO A 125 2.63 -9.09 -1.60
CA PRO A 125 2.03 -9.87 -2.69
C PRO A 125 2.27 -11.38 -2.55
N THR A 126 3.40 -11.82 -1.99
CA THR A 126 3.62 -13.25 -1.76
C THR A 126 2.70 -13.82 -0.68
N LEU A 127 2.28 -12.99 0.31
CA LEU A 127 1.25 -13.41 1.26
C LEU A 127 -0.11 -13.57 0.58
N SER A 128 -0.54 -12.56 -0.20
CA SER A 128 -1.78 -12.64 -0.97
C SER A 128 -1.81 -13.88 -1.87
N TRP A 129 -0.68 -14.19 -2.52
CA TRP A 129 -0.48 -15.42 -3.27
C TRP A 129 -0.62 -16.67 -2.41
N ALA A 130 0.10 -16.75 -1.28
CA ALA A 130 0.08 -17.94 -0.40
C ALA A 130 -1.31 -18.23 0.14
N VAL A 131 -2.08 -17.20 0.51
CA VAL A 131 -3.48 -17.37 0.96
C VAL A 131 -4.29 -18.10 -0.10
N ARG A 132 -4.15 -17.71 -1.37
CA ARG A 132 -4.89 -18.29 -2.51
C ARG A 132 -4.34 -19.66 -2.93
N ASP A 133 -3.03 -19.76 -3.12
CA ASP A 133 -2.34 -20.96 -3.59
C ASP A 133 -2.48 -22.13 -2.60
N LEU A 134 -2.35 -21.84 -1.30
CA LEU A 134 -2.49 -22.82 -0.22
C LEU A 134 -3.93 -22.95 0.32
N LYS A 135 -4.87 -22.18 -0.26
CA LYS A 135 -6.30 -22.18 0.11
C LYS A 135 -6.52 -21.91 1.60
N CYS A 136 -5.82 -20.90 2.13
CA CYS A 136 -5.97 -20.50 3.51
C CYS A 136 -7.31 -19.79 3.76
N SER A 137 -7.80 -19.85 4.99
CA SER A 137 -8.99 -19.12 5.45
C SER A 137 -8.71 -17.62 5.64
N GLY A 138 -7.44 -17.24 5.70
CA GLY A 138 -7.00 -15.85 5.79
C GLY A 138 -5.47 -15.73 5.79
N GLY A 139 -5.01 -14.49 5.94
CA GLY A 139 -3.57 -14.19 6.00
C GLY A 139 -3.26 -13.05 6.95
N ILE A 140 -2.03 -12.99 7.41
CA ILE A 140 -1.51 -11.91 8.26
C ILE A 140 -0.13 -11.49 7.76
N CYS A 141 0.07 -10.19 7.55
CA CYS A 141 1.39 -9.62 7.28
C CYS A 141 1.81 -8.66 8.38
N MET A 142 2.95 -8.93 9.03
CA MET A 142 3.55 -7.99 9.97
C MET A 142 4.35 -6.96 9.22
N THR A 143 3.74 -5.79 8.99
CA THR A 143 4.33 -4.68 8.26
C THR A 143 3.62 -3.36 8.57
N ALA A 144 4.36 -2.27 8.51
CA ALA A 144 3.82 -0.91 8.46
C ALA A 144 4.11 -0.23 7.11
N SER A 145 4.35 -1.03 6.03
CA SER A 145 4.66 -0.53 4.69
C SER A 145 5.82 0.50 4.73
N HIS A 146 5.60 1.69 4.28
CA HIS A 146 6.58 2.77 4.15
C HIS A 146 6.70 3.70 5.39
N ASN A 147 6.05 3.38 6.52
CA ASN A 147 6.17 4.18 7.74
C ASN A 147 7.61 4.15 8.29
N PRO A 148 8.01 5.16 9.12
CA PRO A 148 9.32 5.19 9.78
C PRO A 148 9.64 3.96 10.62
N ALA A 149 10.93 3.78 10.96
CA ALA A 149 11.45 2.63 11.71
C ALA A 149 10.74 2.31 13.04
N PRO A 150 10.27 3.30 13.85
CA PRO A 150 9.55 2.99 15.08
C PRO A 150 8.20 2.30 14.89
N TYR A 151 7.65 2.27 13.68
CA TYR A 151 6.35 1.68 13.40
C TYR A 151 6.43 0.21 13.02
N ASN A 152 5.42 -0.55 13.45
CA ASN A 152 5.07 -1.84 12.86
C ASN A 152 3.54 -1.92 12.70
N GLY A 153 3.05 -3.02 12.13
CA GLY A 153 1.63 -3.21 11.89
C GLY A 153 1.27 -4.68 11.71
N TYR A 154 -0.02 -4.90 11.61
CA TYR A 154 -0.65 -6.21 11.45
C TYR A 154 -1.72 -6.05 10.38
N LYS A 155 -1.42 -6.41 9.12
CA LYS A 155 -2.39 -6.42 8.02
C LYS A 155 -3.11 -7.76 7.99
N ALA A 156 -4.45 -7.76 7.97
CA ALA A 156 -5.27 -8.96 7.88
C ALA A 156 -5.88 -9.14 6.49
N TYR A 157 -5.92 -10.38 6.01
CA TYR A 157 -6.37 -10.77 4.68
C TYR A 157 -7.46 -11.84 4.77
N GLY A 158 -8.43 -11.78 3.85
CA GLY A 158 -9.47 -12.77 3.66
C GLY A 158 -9.00 -13.98 2.83
N PRO A 159 -9.87 -14.99 2.65
CA PRO A 159 -9.55 -16.23 1.91
C PRO A 159 -9.30 -16.01 0.42
N ASP A 160 -9.75 -14.90 -0.14
CA ASP A 160 -9.50 -14.49 -1.52
C ASP A 160 -8.11 -13.86 -1.74
N GLY A 161 -7.36 -13.64 -0.65
CA GLY A 161 -6.05 -12.97 -0.68
C GLY A 161 -6.13 -11.45 -0.75
N CYS A 162 -7.33 -10.86 -0.62
CA CYS A 162 -7.54 -9.42 -0.45
C CYS A 162 -7.48 -9.04 1.02
N GLN A 163 -7.15 -7.79 1.33
CA GLN A 163 -7.34 -7.27 2.69
C GLN A 163 -8.82 -7.42 3.09
N ILE A 164 -9.07 -7.76 4.35
CA ILE A 164 -10.42 -8.07 4.85
C ILE A 164 -11.44 -6.98 4.54
N THR A 165 -12.69 -7.40 4.32
CA THR A 165 -13.83 -6.50 4.12
C THR A 165 -14.15 -5.71 5.38
N SER A 166 -14.94 -4.65 5.24
CA SER A 166 -15.38 -3.86 6.39
C SER A 166 -16.22 -4.68 7.37
N GLU A 167 -17.07 -5.61 6.87
CA GLU A 167 -17.89 -6.49 7.70
C GLU A 167 -17.02 -7.45 8.54
N ALA A 168 -16.00 -8.07 7.94
CA ALA A 168 -15.05 -8.91 8.66
C ALA A 168 -14.26 -8.09 9.69
N ALA A 169 -13.81 -6.88 9.32
CA ALA A 169 -13.09 -5.99 10.22
C ALA A 169 -13.94 -5.58 11.45
N ASP A 170 -15.23 -5.29 11.25
CA ASP A 170 -16.15 -4.97 12.33
C ASP A 170 -16.38 -6.17 13.27
N ALA A 171 -16.53 -7.37 12.72
CA ALA A 171 -16.69 -8.59 13.51
C ALA A 171 -15.42 -8.89 14.35
N ILE A 172 -14.24 -8.76 13.74
CA ILE A 172 -12.95 -8.94 14.42
C ILE A 172 -12.76 -7.86 15.49
N SER A 173 -13.05 -6.59 15.18
CA SER A 173 -12.95 -5.48 16.14
C SER A 173 -13.81 -5.68 17.36
N LYS A 174 -15.03 -6.23 17.17
CA LYS A 174 -15.93 -6.59 18.26
C LYS A 174 -15.30 -7.68 19.15
N ALA A 175 -14.79 -8.75 18.56
CA ALA A 175 -14.13 -9.83 19.30
C ALA A 175 -12.90 -9.32 20.05
N ILE A 176 -12.10 -8.43 19.45
CA ILE A 176 -10.97 -7.77 20.12
C ILE A 176 -11.46 -6.97 21.35
N ALA A 177 -12.53 -6.21 21.22
CA ALA A 177 -13.08 -5.39 22.32
C ALA A 177 -13.58 -6.24 23.51
N GLU A 178 -14.04 -7.45 23.25
CA GLU A 178 -14.50 -8.40 24.26
C GLU A 178 -13.36 -9.21 24.89
N THR A 179 -12.15 -9.16 24.34
CA THR A 179 -10.97 -9.91 24.80
C THR A 179 -10.17 -9.10 25.83
N ASP A 180 -10.03 -9.61 27.05
CA ASP A 180 -9.13 -9.05 28.06
C ASP A 180 -7.66 -9.21 27.63
N THR A 181 -6.89 -8.14 27.77
CA THR A 181 -5.51 -8.07 27.26
C THR A 181 -4.59 -9.10 27.90
N PHE A 182 -4.75 -9.41 29.19
CA PHE A 182 -3.82 -10.24 29.96
C PHE A 182 -4.32 -11.66 30.23
N THR A 183 -5.64 -11.85 30.28
CA THR A 183 -6.26 -13.13 30.67
C THR A 183 -7.13 -13.73 29.55
N GLY A 184 -7.52 -12.94 28.55
CA GLY A 184 -8.42 -13.38 27.48
C GLY A 184 -7.71 -14.03 26.29
N VAL A 185 -6.39 -13.89 26.17
CA VAL A 185 -5.61 -14.41 25.05
C VAL A 185 -5.10 -15.82 25.36
N LYS A 186 -5.47 -16.81 24.55
CA LYS A 186 -4.93 -18.16 24.61
C LYS A 186 -3.66 -18.25 23.78
N SER A 187 -2.59 -18.75 24.37
CA SER A 187 -1.32 -18.96 23.69
C SER A 187 -0.68 -20.27 24.12
N MET A 188 0.20 -20.78 23.28
CA MET A 188 1.06 -21.92 23.60
C MET A 188 2.51 -21.59 23.21
N ASP A 189 3.44 -22.47 23.50
CA ASP A 189 4.81 -22.31 23.04
C ASP A 189 4.90 -22.49 21.52
N PHE A 190 5.67 -21.62 20.85
CA PHE A 190 5.80 -21.64 19.38
C PHE A 190 6.49 -22.91 18.87
N ASP A 191 7.57 -23.34 19.54
CA ASP A 191 8.33 -24.50 19.12
C ASP A 191 7.52 -25.79 19.39
N GLU A 192 6.76 -25.83 20.48
CA GLU A 192 5.80 -26.91 20.74
C GLU A 192 4.70 -26.95 19.67
N ALA A 193 4.15 -25.80 19.25
CA ALA A 193 3.17 -25.74 18.18
C ALA A 193 3.73 -26.22 16.83
N LEU A 194 5.01 -25.93 16.57
CA LEU A 194 5.73 -26.40 15.39
C LEU A 194 5.93 -27.92 15.43
N GLU A 195 6.36 -28.48 16.58
CA GLU A 195 6.52 -29.94 16.78
C GLU A 195 5.19 -30.67 16.60
N GLN A 196 4.10 -30.13 17.09
CA GLN A 196 2.76 -30.69 16.93
C GLN A 196 2.17 -30.51 15.52
N GLY A 197 2.83 -29.75 14.62
CA GLY A 197 2.35 -29.49 13.26
C GLY A 197 1.15 -28.54 13.18
N LEU A 198 0.88 -27.80 14.26
CA LEU A 198 -0.11 -26.72 14.30
C LEU A 198 0.43 -25.43 13.66
N VAL A 199 1.75 -25.25 13.74
CA VAL A 199 2.51 -24.27 12.95
C VAL A 199 3.35 -25.03 11.92
N LYS A 200 3.40 -24.55 10.69
CA LYS A 200 4.18 -25.14 9.59
C LYS A 200 4.87 -24.05 8.80
N TRP A 201 6.08 -24.35 8.33
CA TRP A 201 6.77 -23.47 7.40
C TRP A 201 6.16 -23.60 5.99
N ILE A 202 5.99 -22.47 5.32
CA ILE A 202 5.64 -22.43 3.89
C ILE A 202 6.88 -22.88 3.11
N ASP A 203 6.69 -23.87 2.23
CA ASP A 203 7.73 -24.43 1.39
C ASP A 203 8.10 -23.47 0.25
N ASP A 204 9.38 -23.46 -0.16
CA ASP A 204 9.89 -22.62 -1.24
C ASP A 204 9.15 -22.82 -2.57
N SER A 205 8.53 -23.96 -2.80
CA SER A 205 7.72 -24.21 -3.99
C SER A 205 6.52 -23.25 -4.13
N CYS A 206 6.01 -22.70 -3.02
CA CYS A 206 4.97 -21.67 -3.06
C CYS A 206 5.50 -20.38 -3.70
N LEU A 207 6.73 -19.96 -3.36
CA LEU A 207 7.39 -18.82 -4.00
C LEU A 207 7.73 -19.09 -5.47
N GLU A 208 8.15 -20.30 -5.80
CA GLU A 208 8.43 -20.68 -7.19
C GLU A 208 7.18 -20.54 -8.07
N ARG A 209 6.03 -21.03 -7.59
CA ARG A 209 4.76 -20.86 -8.30
C ARG A 209 4.33 -19.40 -8.41
N TYR A 210 4.64 -18.56 -7.38
CA TYR A 210 4.41 -17.13 -7.45
C TYR A 210 5.26 -16.50 -8.56
N TYR A 211 6.55 -16.81 -8.63
CA TYR A 211 7.42 -16.28 -9.69
C TYR A 211 6.95 -16.69 -11.08
N ASP A 212 6.52 -17.94 -11.26
CA ASP A 212 5.95 -18.41 -12.53
C ASP A 212 4.67 -17.63 -12.88
N ALA A 213 3.81 -17.38 -11.89
CA ALA A 213 2.60 -16.60 -12.09
C ALA A 213 2.92 -15.14 -12.47
N VAL A 214 3.90 -14.51 -11.85
CA VAL A 214 4.38 -13.15 -12.17
C VAL A 214 4.92 -13.10 -13.60
N LEU A 215 5.77 -14.04 -13.98
CA LEU A 215 6.34 -14.12 -15.33
C LEU A 215 5.25 -14.30 -16.40
N ALA A 216 4.23 -15.09 -16.11
CA ALA A 216 3.09 -15.30 -16.99
C ALA A 216 2.23 -14.02 -17.18
N ARG A 217 2.34 -13.02 -16.30
CA ARG A 217 1.65 -11.72 -16.40
C ARG A 217 2.48 -10.66 -17.14
N GLY A 218 3.71 -10.98 -17.54
CA GLY A 218 4.51 -10.10 -18.38
C GLY A 218 3.80 -9.70 -19.66
N VAL A 219 3.89 -8.43 -20.02
CA VAL A 219 3.27 -7.86 -21.21
C VAL A 219 4.36 -7.33 -22.12
N THR A 220 4.75 -8.10 -23.15
CA THR A 220 5.71 -7.63 -24.15
C THR A 220 5.44 -8.29 -25.51
N ASN A 221 5.61 -7.54 -26.58
CA ASN A 221 5.58 -8.03 -27.96
C ASN A 221 7.00 -8.16 -28.55
N LEU A 222 8.01 -7.82 -27.74
CA LEU A 222 9.40 -7.90 -28.19
C LEU A 222 9.83 -9.36 -28.27
N SER A 223 10.48 -9.70 -29.38
CA SER A 223 11.15 -10.99 -29.54
C SER A 223 12.39 -11.08 -28.63
N ALA A 224 12.84 -12.29 -28.37
CA ALA A 224 14.07 -12.51 -27.62
C ALA A 224 15.29 -11.82 -28.26
N GLU A 225 15.32 -11.70 -29.60
CA GLU A 225 16.39 -11.02 -30.37
C GLU A 225 16.33 -9.50 -30.14
N GLU A 226 15.15 -8.89 -30.14
CA GLU A 226 14.96 -7.46 -29.83
C GLU A 226 15.33 -7.14 -28.38
N ILE A 227 14.92 -7.98 -27.43
CA ILE A 227 15.30 -7.84 -26.01
C ILE A 227 16.82 -7.92 -25.85
N ALA A 228 17.47 -8.89 -26.50
CA ALA A 228 18.92 -9.03 -26.46
C ALA A 228 19.66 -7.89 -27.18
N GLY A 229 19.04 -7.30 -28.21
CA GLY A 229 19.57 -6.16 -28.98
C GLY A 229 19.50 -4.82 -28.24
N ALA A 230 18.63 -4.70 -27.22
CA ALA A 230 18.47 -3.50 -26.42
C ALA A 230 18.48 -3.83 -24.92
N PRO A 231 19.60 -4.33 -24.37
CA PRO A 231 19.68 -4.71 -22.96
C PRO A 231 19.37 -3.51 -22.07
N LEU A 232 18.49 -3.72 -21.10
CA LEU A 232 18.13 -2.71 -20.13
C LEU A 232 19.16 -2.67 -18.99
N LYS A 233 19.70 -1.51 -18.72
CA LYS A 233 20.58 -1.26 -17.57
C LYS A 233 19.80 -0.61 -16.45
N LEU A 234 19.78 -1.22 -15.27
CA LEU A 234 18.91 -0.87 -14.16
C LEU A 234 19.72 -0.57 -12.90
N VAL A 235 19.33 0.47 -12.17
CA VAL A 235 19.64 0.63 -10.75
C VAL A 235 18.39 0.23 -9.96
N TYR A 236 18.56 -0.57 -8.92
CA TYR A 236 17.46 -1.02 -8.07
C TYR A 236 17.78 -0.80 -6.59
N THR A 237 16.80 -0.34 -5.82
CA THR A 237 16.83 -0.32 -4.37
C THR A 237 15.60 -0.95 -3.75
N PRO A 238 15.77 -1.96 -2.86
CA PRO A 238 14.68 -2.51 -2.05
C PRO A 238 14.37 -1.66 -0.81
N LEU A 239 15.00 -0.50 -0.61
CA LEU A 239 14.87 0.37 0.57
C LEU A 239 14.99 -0.41 1.89
N ASN A 240 15.99 -1.29 2.00
CA ASN A 240 16.22 -2.20 3.13
C ASN A 240 15.03 -3.15 3.45
N GLY A 241 14.15 -3.38 2.49
CA GLY A 241 12.93 -4.20 2.61
C GLY A 241 13.05 -5.60 2.02
N THR A 242 11.89 -6.16 1.67
CA THR A 242 11.71 -7.56 1.21
C THR A 242 11.90 -7.77 -0.29
N GLY A 243 11.95 -6.68 -1.07
CA GLY A 243 11.90 -6.74 -2.53
C GLY A 243 13.16 -7.31 -3.20
N LEU A 244 14.33 -7.34 -2.53
CA LEU A 244 15.60 -7.71 -3.14
C LEU A 244 15.52 -9.02 -3.93
N ILE A 245 15.26 -10.12 -3.24
CA ILE A 245 15.27 -11.46 -3.86
C ILE A 245 14.14 -11.62 -4.89
N PRO A 246 12.87 -11.30 -4.57
CA PRO A 246 11.79 -11.51 -5.53
C PRO A 246 11.92 -10.69 -6.81
N VAL A 247 12.26 -9.40 -6.70
CA VAL A 247 12.40 -8.52 -7.87
C VAL A 247 13.57 -8.98 -8.75
N THR A 248 14.76 -9.18 -8.15
CA THR A 248 15.93 -9.58 -8.94
C THR A 248 15.77 -10.96 -9.57
N THR A 249 15.12 -11.93 -8.87
CA THR A 249 14.83 -13.26 -9.41
C THR A 249 13.91 -13.18 -10.62
N VAL A 250 12.82 -12.41 -10.54
CA VAL A 250 11.87 -12.26 -11.64
C VAL A 250 12.52 -11.56 -12.84
N LEU A 251 13.27 -10.50 -12.60
CA LEU A 251 13.98 -9.76 -13.67
C LEU A 251 15.02 -10.65 -14.36
N GLU A 252 15.83 -11.41 -13.60
CA GLU A 252 16.81 -12.34 -14.13
C GLU A 252 16.14 -13.41 -15.02
N ARG A 253 15.05 -14.02 -14.54
CA ARG A 253 14.28 -15.02 -15.31
C ARG A 253 13.65 -14.44 -16.58
N ALA A 254 13.35 -13.15 -16.56
CA ALA A 254 12.86 -12.41 -17.74
C ALA A 254 13.98 -11.94 -18.69
N GLY A 255 15.25 -12.26 -18.40
CA GLY A 255 16.41 -11.86 -19.21
C GLY A 255 16.93 -10.45 -18.95
N ILE A 256 16.49 -9.78 -17.89
CA ILE A 256 16.95 -8.48 -17.45
C ILE A 256 18.03 -8.68 -16.37
N THR A 257 19.30 -8.72 -16.78
CA THR A 257 20.42 -9.16 -15.94
C THR A 257 21.40 -8.06 -15.55
N ASP A 258 21.36 -6.90 -16.23
CA ASP A 258 22.23 -5.73 -15.88
C ASP A 258 21.56 -4.88 -14.80
N VAL A 259 21.51 -5.43 -13.58
CA VAL A 259 20.89 -4.81 -12.41
C VAL A 259 21.94 -4.47 -11.37
N THR A 260 22.17 -3.18 -11.13
CA THR A 260 23.03 -2.67 -10.07
C THR A 260 22.17 -2.31 -8.85
N VAL A 261 22.33 -3.06 -7.75
CA VAL A 261 21.60 -2.81 -6.51
C VAL A 261 22.33 -1.78 -5.66
N VAL A 262 21.59 -0.82 -5.08
CA VAL A 262 22.11 0.21 -4.17
C VAL A 262 22.72 -0.45 -2.93
N PRO A 263 24.05 -0.38 -2.70
CA PRO A 263 24.72 -1.16 -1.67
C PRO A 263 24.24 -0.89 -0.25
N GLU A 264 23.98 0.37 0.09
CA GLU A 264 23.59 0.80 1.45
C GLU A 264 22.13 0.45 1.79
N GLN A 265 21.31 0.14 0.79
CA GLN A 265 19.89 -0.16 0.94
C GLN A 265 19.55 -1.61 0.58
N LYS A 266 20.57 -2.40 0.22
CA LYS A 266 20.41 -3.77 -0.27
C LYS A 266 19.94 -4.74 0.81
N GLU A 267 20.62 -4.72 1.96
CA GLU A 267 20.32 -5.69 3.03
C GLU A 267 19.09 -5.25 3.84
N PRO A 268 18.20 -6.20 4.19
CA PRO A 268 17.05 -5.91 5.03
C PRO A 268 17.46 -5.31 6.37
N ASN A 269 16.87 -4.16 6.74
CA ASN A 269 17.18 -3.50 7.99
C ASN A 269 15.97 -2.66 8.46
N GLY A 270 15.40 -3.02 9.61
CA GLY A 270 14.23 -2.34 10.19
C GLY A 270 14.49 -0.92 10.70
N ASP A 271 15.75 -0.51 10.84
CA ASP A 271 16.11 0.85 11.24
C ASP A 271 16.16 1.83 10.07
N PHE A 272 16.15 1.34 8.82
CA PHE A 272 16.20 2.16 7.60
C PHE A 272 17.25 3.28 7.65
N PRO A 273 18.54 2.98 7.88
CA PRO A 273 19.54 3.95 8.32
C PRO A 273 19.83 5.06 7.29
N THR A 274 19.55 4.81 6.01
CA THR A 274 19.76 5.78 4.93
C THR A 274 18.46 6.42 4.45
N CYS A 275 17.33 5.99 4.97
CA CYS A 275 16.00 6.35 4.49
C CYS A 275 14.98 6.31 5.64
N PRO A 276 14.95 7.34 6.53
CA PRO A 276 14.04 7.36 7.68
C PRO A 276 12.56 7.18 7.32
N TYR A 277 12.17 7.55 6.10
CA TYR A 277 10.87 7.30 5.49
C TYR A 277 11.08 6.45 4.24
N PRO A 278 11.01 5.11 4.33
CA PRO A 278 11.31 4.21 3.21
C PRO A 278 10.14 4.16 2.20
N ASN A 279 9.79 5.32 1.66
CA ASN A 279 8.69 5.54 0.72
C ASN A 279 9.23 5.97 -0.64
N PRO A 280 9.08 5.17 -1.70
CA PRO A 280 9.59 5.48 -3.04
C PRO A 280 8.92 6.71 -3.70
N GLU A 281 7.85 7.26 -3.11
CA GLU A 281 7.26 8.54 -3.52
C GLU A 281 8.15 9.75 -3.15
N ILE A 282 9.06 9.57 -2.18
CA ILE A 282 9.86 10.65 -1.60
C ILE A 282 11.24 10.67 -2.23
N ARG A 283 11.62 11.80 -2.85
CA ARG A 283 12.93 11.97 -3.47
C ARG A 283 14.09 11.62 -2.53
N GLN A 284 13.99 11.96 -1.24
CA GLN A 284 15.01 11.62 -0.24
C GLN A 284 15.22 10.11 -0.08
N ALA A 285 14.16 9.30 -0.18
CA ALA A 285 14.26 7.84 -0.16
C ALA A 285 15.02 7.30 -1.38
N MET A 286 14.80 7.94 -2.54
CA MET A 286 15.43 7.59 -3.82
C MET A 286 16.87 8.12 -3.95
N GLN A 287 17.32 9.02 -3.07
CA GLN A 287 18.56 9.80 -3.27
C GLN A 287 19.80 8.92 -3.42
N LYS A 288 19.95 7.86 -2.64
CA LYS A 288 21.08 6.92 -2.79
C LYS A 288 21.07 6.21 -4.15
N GLY A 289 19.90 5.88 -4.64
CA GLY A 289 19.73 5.35 -5.99
C GLY A 289 20.08 6.37 -7.06
N ILE A 290 19.63 7.62 -6.90
CA ILE A 290 19.94 8.71 -7.83
C ILE A 290 21.45 9.00 -7.85
N ASP A 291 22.12 9.05 -6.69
CA ASP A 291 23.58 9.23 -6.59
C ASP A 291 24.34 8.11 -7.32
N LEU A 292 23.84 6.87 -7.22
CA LEU A 292 24.41 5.73 -7.95
C LEU A 292 24.13 5.82 -9.45
N CYS A 293 22.97 6.33 -9.86
CA CYS A 293 22.63 6.54 -11.25
C CYS A 293 23.58 7.52 -11.95
N GLU A 294 24.08 8.55 -11.27
CA GLU A 294 25.09 9.47 -11.82
C GLU A 294 26.45 8.80 -12.10
N GLN A 295 26.71 7.64 -11.48
CA GLN A 295 27.94 6.86 -11.69
C GLN A 295 27.74 5.75 -12.73
N VAL A 296 26.59 5.11 -12.68
CA VAL A 296 26.26 3.90 -13.46
C VAL A 296 25.65 4.25 -14.82
N HIS A 297 24.94 5.40 -14.92
CA HIS A 297 24.18 5.83 -16.09
C HIS A 297 23.20 4.74 -16.58
N PRO A 298 22.22 4.35 -15.75
CA PRO A 298 21.21 3.35 -16.13
C PRO A 298 20.13 3.95 -17.03
N ASP A 299 19.32 3.09 -17.61
CA ASP A 299 18.10 3.49 -18.32
C ASP A 299 17.02 3.97 -17.34
N LEU A 300 16.94 3.34 -16.15
CA LEU A 300 16.03 3.76 -15.08
C LEU A 300 16.52 3.30 -13.69
N LEU A 301 15.96 3.94 -12.66
CA LEU A 301 16.04 3.54 -11.26
C LEU A 301 14.68 3.01 -10.83
N LEU A 302 14.65 1.82 -10.20
CA LEU A 302 13.49 1.28 -9.49
C LEU A 302 13.72 1.30 -7.98
N ALA A 303 12.67 1.57 -7.21
CA ALA A 303 12.68 1.43 -5.76
C ALA A 303 11.39 0.78 -5.29
N THR A 304 11.48 -0.24 -4.42
CA THR A 304 10.32 -0.83 -3.75
C THR A 304 10.30 -0.45 -2.28
N ASP A 305 9.10 -0.25 -1.70
CA ASP A 305 8.96 -0.03 -0.27
C ASP A 305 9.24 -1.31 0.55
N PRO A 306 9.32 -1.25 1.89
CA PRO A 306 9.77 -2.39 2.69
C PRO A 306 8.99 -3.68 2.53
N ASP A 307 7.70 -3.64 2.31
CA ASP A 307 6.85 -4.82 2.08
C ASP A 307 6.58 -5.08 0.58
N ALA A 308 7.27 -4.34 -0.30
CA ALA A 308 7.30 -4.48 -1.75
C ALA A 308 5.90 -4.59 -2.38
N ASP A 309 4.98 -3.78 -1.88
CA ASP A 309 3.66 -3.58 -2.48
C ASP A 309 3.61 -2.29 -3.35
N ARG A 310 4.61 -1.40 -3.24
CA ARG A 310 4.77 -0.18 -4.04
C ARG A 310 6.09 -0.15 -4.78
N VAL A 311 6.09 0.48 -5.96
CA VAL A 311 7.30 0.70 -6.76
C VAL A 311 7.34 2.11 -7.31
N GLY A 312 8.46 2.81 -7.03
CA GLY A 312 8.78 4.12 -7.59
C GLY A 312 9.82 4.02 -8.71
N VAL A 313 9.76 4.97 -9.63
CA VAL A 313 10.62 5.02 -10.81
C VAL A 313 11.24 6.39 -10.94
N ALA A 314 12.54 6.44 -11.24
CA ALA A 314 13.20 7.64 -11.70
C ALA A 314 13.93 7.38 -13.02
N VAL A 315 13.85 8.35 -13.93
CA VAL A 315 14.48 8.31 -15.25
C VAL A 315 15.27 9.58 -15.52
N LYS A 316 16.30 9.50 -16.36
CA LYS A 316 17.06 10.67 -16.74
C LYS A 316 16.18 11.65 -17.52
N ASN A 317 16.18 12.92 -17.10
CA ASN A 317 15.50 14.02 -17.77
C ASN A 317 16.44 15.26 -17.79
N GLY A 318 17.04 15.52 -18.93
CA GLY A 318 18.07 16.54 -19.05
C GLY A 318 19.27 16.26 -18.14
N ASN A 319 19.55 17.17 -17.20
CA ASN A 319 20.67 17.07 -16.27
C ASN A 319 20.30 16.45 -14.91
N ASP A 320 19.03 16.11 -14.67
CA ASP A 320 18.54 15.55 -13.40
C ASP A 320 17.80 14.22 -13.63
N TYR A 321 17.33 13.60 -12.57
CA TYR A 321 16.44 12.45 -12.58
C TYR A 321 15.02 12.89 -12.20
N LEU A 322 14.07 12.64 -13.10
CA LEU A 322 12.64 12.84 -12.88
C LEU A 322 12.08 11.62 -12.14
N LEU A 323 11.45 11.85 -11.00
CA LEU A 323 10.63 10.85 -10.35
C LEU A 323 9.24 10.90 -10.98
N LEU A 324 8.84 9.81 -11.62
CA LEU A 324 7.49 9.68 -12.15
C LEU A 324 6.52 9.46 -10.99
N THR A 325 5.43 10.23 -10.96
CA THR A 325 4.40 10.09 -9.94
C THR A 325 3.62 8.78 -10.09
N GLY A 326 2.91 8.37 -9.04
CA GLY A 326 2.09 7.15 -9.11
C GLY A 326 1.01 7.23 -10.19
N ASN A 327 0.46 8.41 -10.42
CA ASN A 327 -0.49 8.64 -11.49
C ASN A 327 0.14 8.56 -12.89
N GLU A 328 1.29 9.19 -13.10
CA GLU A 328 2.02 9.11 -14.38
C GLU A 328 2.40 7.67 -14.72
N MET A 329 2.95 6.95 -13.74
CA MET A 329 3.27 5.53 -13.94
C MET A 329 2.04 4.67 -14.19
N GLY A 330 0.94 4.92 -13.47
CA GLY A 330 -0.32 4.21 -13.69
C GLY A 330 -0.87 4.40 -15.11
N VAL A 331 -0.84 5.63 -15.60
CA VAL A 331 -1.25 5.98 -16.97
C VAL A 331 -0.32 5.37 -18.02
N LEU A 332 1.01 5.48 -17.83
CA LEU A 332 2.01 4.89 -18.74
C LEU A 332 1.86 3.37 -18.84
N LEU A 333 1.69 2.69 -17.70
CA LEU A 333 1.53 1.24 -17.66
C LEU A 333 0.22 0.81 -18.35
N LEU A 334 -0.88 1.50 -18.09
CA LEU A 334 -2.16 1.19 -18.72
C LEU A 334 -2.12 1.40 -20.23
N ASP A 335 -1.56 2.53 -20.69
CA ASP A 335 -1.36 2.79 -22.12
C ASP A 335 -0.48 1.73 -22.79
N TYR A 336 0.64 1.37 -22.15
CA TYR A 336 1.54 0.33 -22.65
C TYR A 336 0.85 -1.06 -22.74
N ILE A 337 0.09 -1.44 -21.72
CA ILE A 337 -0.69 -2.68 -21.70
C ILE A 337 -1.68 -2.69 -22.85
N CYS A 338 -2.45 -1.62 -23.01
CA CYS A 338 -3.46 -1.49 -24.07
C CYS A 338 -2.82 -1.53 -25.45
N LYS A 339 -1.76 -0.76 -25.70
CA LYS A 339 -1.00 -0.76 -26.97
C LYS A 339 -0.49 -2.17 -27.31
N THR A 340 0.12 -2.84 -26.34
CA THR A 340 0.72 -4.16 -26.54
C THR A 340 -0.32 -5.22 -26.84
N ARG A 341 -1.46 -5.21 -26.14
CA ARG A 341 -2.58 -6.13 -26.36
C ARG A 341 -3.29 -5.85 -27.70
N ALA A 342 -3.55 -4.59 -28.00
CA ALA A 342 -4.15 -4.19 -29.28
C ALA A 342 -3.27 -4.58 -30.47
N ALA A 343 -1.94 -4.46 -30.36
CA ALA A 343 -0.99 -4.93 -31.39
C ALA A 343 -1.01 -6.43 -31.60
N ARG A 344 -1.49 -7.22 -30.63
CA ARG A 344 -1.75 -8.67 -30.76
C ARG A 344 -3.12 -8.98 -31.38
N GLY A 345 -3.94 -7.94 -31.64
CA GLY A 345 -5.30 -8.10 -32.13
C GLY A 345 -6.33 -8.45 -31.05
N GLU A 346 -6.00 -8.22 -29.77
CA GLU A 346 -6.95 -8.43 -28.70
C GLU A 346 -8.04 -7.35 -28.72
N ASP A 347 -9.29 -7.76 -28.53
CA ASP A 347 -10.42 -6.85 -28.33
C ASP A 347 -10.41 -6.35 -26.88
N LEU A 348 -10.30 -5.03 -26.70
CA LEU A 348 -10.27 -4.39 -25.39
C LEU A 348 -11.64 -3.92 -24.91
N THR A 349 -12.69 -3.98 -25.73
CA THR A 349 -14.03 -3.45 -25.39
C THR A 349 -14.72 -4.20 -24.26
N ASN A 350 -14.30 -5.43 -23.96
CA ASN A 350 -14.77 -6.21 -22.82
C ASN A 350 -13.78 -6.23 -21.64
N LYS A 351 -12.72 -5.43 -21.71
CA LYS A 351 -11.71 -5.38 -20.64
C LYS A 351 -12.05 -4.32 -19.61
N VAL A 352 -11.54 -4.53 -18.39
CA VAL A 352 -11.79 -3.67 -17.22
C VAL A 352 -10.46 -3.20 -16.66
N ALA A 353 -10.30 -1.88 -16.57
CA ALA A 353 -9.25 -1.26 -15.76
C ALA A 353 -9.88 -0.61 -14.53
N VAL A 354 -9.17 -0.64 -13.40
CA VAL A 354 -9.69 -0.15 -12.12
C VAL A 354 -8.74 0.87 -11.53
N THR A 355 -9.27 2.00 -11.07
CA THR A 355 -8.47 2.99 -10.33
C THR A 355 -9.31 3.67 -9.25
N THR A 356 -8.69 4.57 -8.47
CA THR A 356 -9.40 5.26 -7.38
C THR A 356 -10.02 6.58 -7.83
N ILE A 357 -10.95 7.11 -7.02
CA ILE A 357 -11.52 8.45 -7.22
C ILE A 357 -10.47 9.57 -7.14
N VAL A 358 -9.30 9.30 -6.58
CA VAL A 358 -8.18 10.24 -6.44
C VAL A 358 -7.03 9.95 -7.42
N SER A 359 -7.30 9.23 -8.50
CA SER A 359 -6.34 8.97 -9.57
C SER A 359 -6.58 9.87 -10.79
N SER A 360 -5.55 10.01 -11.66
CA SER A 360 -5.55 10.91 -12.82
C SER A 360 -6.76 10.72 -13.73
N ALA A 361 -7.33 11.81 -14.18
CA ALA A 361 -8.42 11.81 -15.18
C ALA A 361 -7.92 11.48 -16.61
N MET A 362 -6.60 11.44 -16.87
CA MET A 362 -6.09 10.98 -18.18
C MET A 362 -6.51 9.52 -18.47
N VAL A 363 -6.82 8.73 -17.45
CA VAL A 363 -7.33 7.35 -17.62
C VAL A 363 -8.67 7.31 -18.35
N ASP A 364 -9.51 8.35 -18.21
CA ASP A 364 -10.78 8.44 -18.95
C ASP A 364 -10.52 8.59 -20.46
N ALA A 365 -9.53 9.38 -20.86
CA ALA A 365 -9.13 9.53 -22.25
C ALA A 365 -8.55 8.21 -22.83
N LEU A 366 -7.81 7.44 -22.03
CA LEU A 366 -7.35 6.10 -22.44
C LEU A 366 -8.54 5.13 -22.62
N ALA A 367 -9.51 5.19 -21.71
CA ALA A 367 -10.70 4.34 -21.81
C ALA A 367 -11.53 4.66 -23.07
N GLU A 368 -11.66 5.94 -23.41
CA GLU A 368 -12.32 6.37 -24.65
C GLU A 368 -11.57 5.87 -25.89
N GLU A 369 -10.24 5.97 -25.91
CA GLU A 369 -9.45 5.57 -27.07
C GLU A 369 -9.42 4.06 -27.29
N TYR A 370 -9.18 3.29 -26.22
CA TYR A 370 -9.02 1.84 -26.30
C TYR A 370 -10.32 1.05 -26.15
N GLY A 371 -11.39 1.70 -25.67
CA GLY A 371 -12.72 1.13 -25.54
C GLY A 371 -12.93 0.24 -24.32
N PHE A 372 -11.97 0.14 -23.39
CA PHE A 372 -12.14 -0.66 -22.17
C PHE A 372 -13.08 0.03 -21.15
N GLU A 373 -13.70 -0.76 -20.29
CA GLU A 373 -14.46 -0.27 -19.15
C GLU A 373 -13.53 0.25 -18.06
N LEU A 374 -13.70 1.52 -17.66
CA LEU A 374 -13.02 2.10 -16.51
C LEU A 374 -13.94 2.04 -15.28
N ARG A 375 -13.51 1.32 -14.23
CA ARG A 375 -14.17 1.34 -12.92
C ARG A 375 -13.37 2.19 -11.94
N ARG A 376 -14.05 3.10 -11.25
CA ARG A 376 -13.46 3.90 -10.17
C ARG A 376 -13.98 3.39 -8.82
N CYS A 377 -13.07 3.27 -7.84
CA CYS A 377 -13.40 2.87 -6.48
C CYS A 377 -12.88 3.88 -5.45
N LEU A 378 -13.23 3.70 -4.19
CA LEU A 378 -12.66 4.47 -3.09
C LEU A 378 -11.16 4.18 -2.94
N THR A 379 -10.44 5.08 -2.26
CA THR A 379 -9.01 4.89 -1.95
C THR A 379 -8.80 3.68 -1.05
N GLY A 380 -7.88 2.83 -1.42
CA GLY A 380 -7.51 1.59 -0.75
C GLY A 380 -7.59 0.40 -1.71
N PHE A 381 -6.45 -0.28 -1.92
CA PHE A 381 -6.34 -1.34 -2.93
C PHE A 381 -7.30 -2.52 -2.69
N LYS A 382 -7.80 -2.66 -1.46
CA LYS A 382 -8.84 -3.64 -1.13
C LYS A 382 -10.09 -3.51 -2.01
N TYR A 383 -10.45 -2.29 -2.42
CA TYR A 383 -11.59 -2.09 -3.32
C TYR A 383 -11.28 -2.52 -4.76
N ILE A 384 -10.03 -2.37 -5.18
CA ILE A 384 -9.56 -2.93 -6.46
C ILE A 384 -9.58 -4.46 -6.38
N GLY A 385 -9.04 -5.03 -5.28
CA GLY A 385 -9.07 -6.47 -5.02
C GLY A 385 -10.49 -7.05 -4.99
N ASP A 386 -11.44 -6.35 -4.38
CA ASP A 386 -12.85 -6.73 -4.31
C ASP A 386 -13.51 -6.77 -5.71
N ILE A 387 -13.20 -5.78 -6.56
CA ILE A 387 -13.66 -5.79 -7.96
C ILE A 387 -13.07 -6.98 -8.72
N ILE A 388 -11.79 -7.32 -8.52
CA ILE A 388 -11.17 -8.49 -9.15
C ILE A 388 -11.82 -9.79 -8.63
N THR A 389 -12.10 -9.88 -7.33
CA THR A 389 -12.81 -11.02 -6.73
C THR A 389 -14.22 -11.15 -7.33
N SER A 390 -14.96 -10.03 -7.45
CA SER A 390 -16.29 -10.02 -8.08
C SER A 390 -16.26 -10.50 -9.54
N LEU A 391 -15.26 -10.09 -10.32
CA LEU A 391 -15.05 -10.58 -11.69
C LEU A 391 -14.72 -12.08 -11.68
N SER A 392 -13.93 -12.55 -10.72
CA SER A 392 -13.59 -13.97 -10.57
C SER A 392 -14.84 -14.81 -10.27
N ASP A 393 -15.68 -14.35 -9.37
CA ASP A 393 -16.93 -15.03 -8.99
C ASP A 393 -17.94 -15.08 -10.15
N ALA A 394 -17.91 -14.07 -11.02
CA ALA A 394 -18.71 -14.04 -12.25
C ALA A 394 -18.10 -14.91 -13.38
N GLY A 395 -16.90 -15.46 -13.22
CA GLY A 395 -16.17 -16.17 -14.28
C GLY A 395 -15.59 -15.26 -15.37
N GLU A 396 -15.42 -13.96 -15.05
CA GLU A 396 -14.99 -12.90 -15.97
C GLU A 396 -13.63 -12.29 -15.57
N VAL A 397 -12.84 -12.99 -14.77
CA VAL A 397 -11.56 -12.47 -14.28
C VAL A 397 -10.58 -12.10 -15.41
N ASP A 398 -10.67 -12.74 -16.57
CA ASP A 398 -9.89 -12.43 -17.77
C ASP A 398 -10.21 -11.05 -18.37
N HIS A 399 -11.29 -10.41 -17.92
CA HIS A 399 -11.61 -9.04 -18.30
C HIS A 399 -10.71 -8.04 -17.57
N PHE A 400 -10.25 -8.34 -16.35
CA PHE A 400 -9.34 -7.45 -15.61
C PHE A 400 -7.98 -7.36 -16.31
N ILE A 401 -7.55 -6.13 -16.63
CA ILE A 401 -6.26 -5.90 -17.28
C ILE A 401 -5.26 -5.17 -16.39
N PHE A 402 -5.72 -4.22 -15.58
CA PHE A 402 -4.85 -3.40 -14.75
C PHE A 402 -5.63 -2.67 -13.66
N GLY A 403 -5.02 -2.55 -12.48
CA GLY A 403 -5.51 -1.71 -11.40
C GLY A 403 -4.38 -0.92 -10.75
N PHE A 404 -4.65 0.34 -10.35
CA PHE A 404 -3.63 1.14 -9.68
C PHE A 404 -4.22 2.22 -8.75
N GLU A 405 -3.39 2.64 -7.81
CA GLU A 405 -3.59 3.80 -6.95
C GLU A 405 -2.52 4.85 -7.21
N GLU A 406 -2.86 6.13 -6.97
CA GLU A 406 -1.94 7.26 -7.07
C GLU A 406 -0.72 7.12 -6.15
N SER A 407 -0.84 6.30 -5.11
CA SER A 407 0.20 6.05 -4.10
C SER A 407 1.17 4.92 -4.49
N TYR A 408 1.52 4.82 -5.77
CA TYR A 408 2.56 3.93 -6.30
C TYR A 408 2.26 2.43 -6.19
N GLY A 409 0.99 2.07 -5.99
CA GLY A 409 0.52 0.69 -5.94
C GLY A 409 -0.16 0.27 -7.23
N TYR A 410 0.28 -0.85 -7.84
CA TYR A 410 -0.19 -1.31 -9.13
C TYR A 410 -0.37 -2.83 -9.12
N LEU A 411 -1.24 -3.32 -10.00
CA LEU A 411 -1.42 -4.74 -10.25
C LEU A 411 -1.86 -4.99 -11.69
N ALA A 412 -1.15 -5.84 -12.41
CA ALA A 412 -1.55 -6.37 -13.70
C ALA A 412 -1.86 -7.87 -13.57
N GLY A 413 -3.10 -8.25 -13.88
CA GLY A 413 -3.57 -9.63 -13.75
C GLY A 413 -4.14 -9.97 -12.37
N ASP A 414 -4.53 -11.22 -12.21
CA ASP A 414 -5.38 -11.70 -11.12
C ASP A 414 -4.69 -12.70 -10.16
N HIS A 415 -3.37 -12.84 -10.25
CA HIS A 415 -2.62 -13.80 -9.46
C HIS A 415 -2.64 -13.49 -7.96
N VAL A 416 -2.69 -12.22 -7.59
CA VAL A 416 -2.87 -11.72 -6.23
C VAL A 416 -4.09 -10.77 -6.14
N ARG A 417 -4.41 -10.27 -4.94
CA ARG A 417 -5.52 -9.33 -4.70
C ARG A 417 -5.08 -8.06 -3.95
N ASP A 418 -3.79 -7.84 -3.89
CA ASP A 418 -3.19 -6.61 -3.38
C ASP A 418 -2.15 -6.11 -4.40
N LYS A 419 -1.63 -4.91 -4.18
CA LYS A 419 -0.55 -4.31 -4.96
C LYS A 419 0.64 -5.25 -5.04
N ASP A 420 1.28 -5.29 -6.18
CA ASP A 420 2.42 -6.17 -6.40
C ASP A 420 3.56 -5.43 -7.10
N ALA A 421 4.54 -4.98 -6.30
CA ALA A 421 5.71 -4.29 -6.82
C ALA A 421 6.65 -5.22 -7.59
N VAL A 422 6.60 -6.54 -7.35
CA VAL A 422 7.45 -7.51 -8.05
C VAL A 422 6.99 -7.66 -9.50
N SER A 423 5.71 -7.93 -9.73
CA SER A 423 5.15 -8.02 -11.07
C SER A 423 5.17 -6.67 -11.80
N THR A 424 4.93 -5.58 -11.06
CA THR A 424 4.99 -4.23 -11.63
C THR A 424 6.41 -3.84 -12.03
N SER A 425 7.44 -4.23 -11.27
CA SER A 425 8.84 -4.01 -11.66
C SER A 425 9.18 -4.69 -13.00
N LEU A 426 8.72 -5.92 -13.20
CA LEU A 426 8.85 -6.61 -14.49
C LEU A 426 8.17 -5.82 -15.61
N LEU A 427 6.92 -5.41 -15.40
CA LEU A 427 6.13 -4.69 -16.40
C LEU A 427 6.75 -3.33 -16.76
N ILE A 428 7.26 -2.58 -15.76
CA ILE A 428 7.99 -1.32 -15.98
C ILE A 428 9.24 -1.56 -16.83
N CYS A 429 10.00 -2.61 -16.55
CA CYS A 429 11.20 -2.94 -17.32
C CYS A 429 10.86 -3.32 -18.76
N GLN A 430 9.80 -4.09 -18.98
CA GLN A 430 9.34 -4.44 -20.34
C GLN A 430 8.86 -3.21 -21.11
N MET A 431 8.16 -2.30 -20.46
CA MET A 431 7.77 -1.01 -21.05
C MET A 431 9.00 -0.15 -21.36
N ALA A 432 9.97 -0.07 -20.46
CA ALA A 432 11.20 0.69 -20.70
C ALA A 432 12.02 0.13 -21.88
N GLN A 433 12.10 -1.20 -22.03
CA GLN A 433 12.74 -1.83 -23.21
C GLN A 433 12.01 -1.47 -24.50
N TYR A 434 10.68 -1.50 -24.49
CA TYR A 434 9.87 -1.11 -25.64
C TYR A 434 10.15 0.33 -26.10
N TYR A 435 10.23 1.27 -25.18
CA TYR A 435 10.54 2.66 -25.52
C TYR A 435 12.03 2.87 -25.87
N LYS A 436 12.93 2.15 -25.21
CA LYS A 436 14.37 2.18 -25.53
C LYS A 436 14.67 1.81 -26.96
N LEU A 437 13.99 0.79 -27.51
CA LEU A 437 14.10 0.41 -28.93
C LEU A 437 13.65 1.52 -29.89
N GLN A 438 12.85 2.46 -29.42
CA GLN A 438 12.41 3.64 -30.16
C GLN A 438 13.32 4.86 -29.92
N GLY A 439 14.41 4.71 -29.16
CA GLY A 439 15.31 5.81 -28.78
C GLY A 439 14.72 6.75 -27.73
N LYS A 440 13.75 6.29 -26.92
CA LYS A 440 13.03 7.07 -25.91
C LYS A 440 13.22 6.46 -24.53
N ASN A 441 13.04 7.29 -23.50
CA ASN A 441 12.87 6.82 -22.13
C ASN A 441 11.42 7.03 -21.64
N LEU A 442 11.13 6.74 -20.36
CA LEU A 442 9.76 6.86 -19.85
C LEU A 442 9.32 8.33 -19.63
N ALA A 443 10.25 9.29 -19.49
CA ALA A 443 9.90 10.70 -19.47
C ALA A 443 9.43 11.18 -20.86
N ASP A 444 10.12 10.75 -21.92
CA ASP A 444 9.72 11.03 -23.31
C ASP A 444 8.34 10.43 -23.59
N ALA A 445 8.11 9.18 -23.13
CA ALA A 445 6.83 8.50 -23.29
C ALA A 445 5.69 9.23 -22.58
N MET A 446 5.94 9.73 -21.35
CA MET A 446 4.94 10.50 -20.60
C MET A 446 4.64 11.83 -21.28
N HIS A 447 5.67 12.49 -21.81
CA HIS A 447 5.49 13.74 -22.56
C HIS A 447 4.60 13.54 -23.79
N GLU A 448 4.78 12.44 -24.53
CA GLU A 448 3.90 12.11 -25.68
C GLU A 448 2.44 11.89 -25.26
N LEU A 449 2.18 11.33 -24.09
CA LEU A 449 0.82 11.20 -23.58
C LEU A 449 0.24 12.56 -23.19
N TYR A 450 1.03 13.44 -22.61
CA TYR A 450 0.63 14.81 -22.32
C TYR A 450 0.31 15.60 -23.59
N GLU A 451 1.15 15.51 -24.62
CA GLU A 451 0.89 16.16 -25.91
C GLU A 451 -0.40 15.63 -26.57
N LYS A 452 -0.67 14.33 -26.41
CA LYS A 452 -1.82 13.69 -27.04
C LYS A 452 -3.14 13.98 -26.33
N TYR A 453 -3.15 13.91 -24.99
CA TYR A 453 -4.39 13.94 -24.19
C TYR A 453 -4.59 15.24 -23.40
N GLY A 454 -3.55 16.07 -23.28
CA GLY A 454 -3.50 17.26 -22.44
C GLY A 454 -2.69 17.02 -21.16
N TYR A 455 -2.29 18.09 -20.50
CA TYR A 455 -1.44 18.08 -19.31
C TYR A 455 -2.31 17.90 -18.06
N TYR A 456 -2.42 16.67 -17.57
CA TYR A 456 -3.13 16.31 -16.34
C TYR A 456 -2.14 16.20 -15.20
N HIS A 457 -1.91 17.31 -14.51
CA HIS A 457 -1.04 17.35 -13.34
C HIS A 457 -1.85 17.08 -12.07
N ASN A 458 -1.20 16.52 -11.05
CA ASN A 458 -1.83 16.24 -9.77
C ASN A 458 -0.84 16.42 -8.63
N LYS A 459 -1.37 16.74 -7.44
CA LYS A 459 -0.61 16.94 -6.22
C LYS A 459 -1.43 16.52 -5.03
N THR A 460 -0.80 15.85 -4.08
CA THR A 460 -1.42 15.51 -2.79
C THR A 460 -0.72 16.27 -1.68
N ILE A 461 -1.47 17.02 -0.89
CA ILE A 461 -0.96 17.68 0.31
C ILE A 461 -1.59 17.08 1.54
N SER A 462 -0.81 16.99 2.63
CA SER A 462 -1.26 16.50 3.93
C SER A 462 -1.13 17.61 4.96
N LEU A 463 -2.21 17.86 5.69
CA LEU A 463 -2.26 18.81 6.79
C LEU A 463 -2.42 18.01 8.09
N SER A 464 -1.50 18.20 9.04
CA SER A 464 -1.48 17.46 10.32
C SER A 464 -2.23 18.22 11.40
N TYR A 465 -3.02 17.49 12.18
CA TYR A 465 -3.83 18.01 13.31
C TYR A 465 -3.62 17.08 14.51
N PRO A 466 -2.50 17.19 15.23
CA PRO A 466 -2.17 16.26 16.30
C PRO A 466 -3.09 16.40 17.52
N GLY A 467 -3.24 15.30 18.26
CA GLY A 467 -3.98 15.24 19.52
C GLY A 467 -5.50 15.28 19.38
N ALA A 468 -6.18 15.26 20.51
CA ALA A 468 -7.64 15.24 20.58
C ALA A 468 -8.29 16.51 20.02
N GLU A 469 -7.68 17.68 20.25
CA GLU A 469 -8.12 18.94 19.67
C GLU A 469 -8.02 18.94 18.15
N GLY A 470 -6.95 18.35 17.61
CA GLY A 470 -6.77 18.18 16.18
C GLY A 470 -7.82 17.29 15.55
N ALA A 471 -8.20 16.19 16.21
CA ALA A 471 -9.27 15.31 15.76
C ALA A 471 -10.62 16.04 15.71
N ALA A 472 -10.95 16.83 16.75
CA ALA A 472 -12.16 17.64 16.77
C ALA A 472 -12.15 18.71 15.66
N LYS A 473 -11.00 19.35 15.42
CA LYS A 473 -10.82 20.32 14.33
C LYS A 473 -11.04 19.67 12.96
N MET A 474 -10.45 18.50 12.69
CA MET A 474 -10.68 17.77 11.44
C MET A 474 -12.17 17.46 11.21
N ALA A 475 -12.86 16.99 12.25
CA ALA A 475 -14.30 16.73 12.17
C ALA A 475 -15.10 18.00 11.88
N GLY A 476 -14.74 19.12 12.52
CA GLY A 476 -15.33 20.43 12.28
C GLY A 476 -15.12 20.95 10.86
N ILE A 477 -13.92 20.80 10.32
CA ILE A 477 -13.61 21.15 8.92
C ILE A 477 -14.50 20.36 7.96
N MET A 478 -14.57 19.04 8.12
CA MET A 478 -15.38 18.19 7.23
C MET A 478 -16.89 18.47 7.34
N ALA A 479 -17.37 18.78 8.54
CA ALA A 479 -18.76 19.21 8.73
C ALA A 479 -19.04 20.56 8.06
N GLY A 480 -18.16 21.55 8.27
CA GLY A 480 -18.29 22.88 7.66
C GLY A 480 -18.29 22.84 6.13
N LEU A 481 -17.43 22.01 5.53
CA LEU A 481 -17.39 21.84 4.06
C LEU A 481 -18.68 21.23 3.50
N ARG A 482 -19.39 20.40 4.28
CA ARG A 482 -20.69 19.82 3.89
C ARG A 482 -21.83 20.80 4.05
N GLU A 483 -21.86 21.50 5.17
CA GLU A 483 -22.96 22.42 5.48
C GLU A 483 -22.90 23.70 4.63
N ASN A 484 -21.70 24.20 4.38
CA ASN A 484 -21.45 25.44 3.67
C ASN A 484 -20.29 25.28 2.68
N PRO A 485 -20.46 24.52 1.61
CA PRO A 485 -19.42 24.35 0.60
C PRO A 485 -19.06 25.72 -0.02
N PRO A 486 -17.76 25.98 -0.29
CA PRO A 486 -17.36 27.20 -0.96
C PRO A 486 -17.98 27.31 -2.36
N ALA A 487 -18.27 28.53 -2.82
CA ALA A 487 -18.78 28.76 -4.16
C ALA A 487 -17.68 28.70 -5.23
N GLU A 488 -16.44 28.97 -4.81
CA GLU A 488 -15.25 28.99 -5.66
C GLU A 488 -14.03 28.44 -4.91
N LEU A 489 -13.06 27.91 -5.64
CA LEU A 489 -11.76 27.51 -5.14
C LEU A 489 -10.71 28.02 -6.14
N ALA A 490 -9.68 28.70 -5.63
CA ALA A 490 -8.65 29.31 -6.48
C ALA A 490 -9.17 30.28 -7.57
N GLY A 491 -10.29 30.96 -7.30
CA GLY A 491 -10.94 31.85 -8.28
C GLY A 491 -11.73 31.13 -9.38
N SER A 492 -11.71 29.79 -9.40
CA SER A 492 -12.54 28.98 -10.30
C SER A 492 -13.86 28.62 -9.61
N LYS A 493 -14.97 28.74 -10.34
CA LYS A 493 -16.29 28.34 -9.84
C LYS A 493 -16.34 26.85 -9.56
N ILE A 494 -16.96 26.47 -8.45
CA ILE A 494 -17.29 25.07 -8.17
C ILE A 494 -18.58 24.74 -8.92
N GLU A 495 -18.48 23.78 -9.84
CA GLU A 495 -19.61 23.33 -10.68
C GLU A 495 -20.42 22.23 -9.99
N ALA A 496 -19.73 21.35 -9.23
CA ALA A 496 -20.37 20.31 -8.46
C ALA A 496 -19.64 20.04 -7.14
N VAL A 497 -20.40 19.64 -6.12
CA VAL A 497 -19.89 19.14 -4.85
C VAL A 497 -20.41 17.71 -4.67
N VAL A 498 -19.50 16.75 -4.55
CA VAL A 498 -19.84 15.34 -4.36
C VAL A 498 -19.48 14.92 -2.95
N ASP A 499 -20.49 14.55 -2.15
CA ASP A 499 -20.29 14.01 -0.78
C ASP A 499 -20.44 12.49 -0.78
N TYR A 500 -19.31 11.80 -0.61
CA TYR A 500 -19.27 10.34 -0.56
C TYR A 500 -19.85 9.74 0.75
N ASN A 501 -20.30 10.55 1.72
CA ASN A 501 -21.13 10.07 2.82
C ASN A 501 -22.51 9.55 2.35
N THR A 502 -22.88 9.85 1.12
CA THR A 502 -24.00 9.24 0.41
C THR A 502 -23.48 8.13 -0.51
N CYS A 503 -24.35 7.24 -0.99
CA CYS A 503 -23.96 6.24 -1.98
C CYS A 503 -23.82 6.91 -3.35
N VAL A 504 -22.59 7.28 -3.74
CA VAL A 504 -22.28 7.90 -5.03
C VAL A 504 -21.90 6.81 -6.02
N ASN A 505 -22.58 6.72 -7.14
CA ASN A 505 -22.29 5.76 -8.21
C ASN A 505 -22.16 4.30 -7.75
N GLY A 506 -22.91 3.90 -6.70
CA GLY A 506 -22.82 2.55 -6.13
C GLY A 506 -21.63 2.32 -5.20
N LEU A 507 -20.78 3.32 -4.97
CA LEU A 507 -19.64 3.21 -4.06
C LEU A 507 -20.10 3.17 -2.59
N PRO A 508 -19.38 2.48 -1.71
CA PRO A 508 -19.63 2.53 -0.28
C PRO A 508 -19.54 3.96 0.28
N LYS A 509 -20.20 4.20 1.41
CA LYS A 509 -20.08 5.50 2.09
C LYS A 509 -18.65 5.73 2.58
N ALA A 510 -18.16 6.94 2.37
CA ALA A 510 -16.83 7.36 2.80
C ALA A 510 -16.82 8.84 3.22
N ASN A 511 -15.97 9.16 4.20
CA ASN A 511 -15.79 10.55 4.63
C ASN A 511 -14.88 11.31 3.64
N VAL A 512 -15.41 11.59 2.45
CA VAL A 512 -14.70 12.26 1.35
C VAL A 512 -15.63 13.31 0.76
N ILE A 513 -15.08 14.46 0.39
CA ILE A 513 -15.78 15.52 -0.33
C ILE A 513 -14.95 15.87 -1.56
N GLU A 514 -15.60 15.91 -2.71
CA GLU A 514 -15.03 16.28 -4.00
C GLU A 514 -15.65 17.58 -4.49
N PHE A 515 -14.80 18.47 -4.99
CA PHE A 515 -15.17 19.73 -5.62
C PHE A 515 -14.73 19.69 -7.10
N ASP A 516 -15.68 19.62 -7.99
CA ASP A 516 -15.44 19.77 -9.41
C ASP A 516 -15.40 21.26 -9.76
N LEU A 517 -14.33 21.70 -10.39
CA LEU A 517 -14.07 23.10 -10.71
C LEU A 517 -14.25 23.36 -12.22
N GLU A 518 -14.63 24.58 -12.55
CA GLU A 518 -14.65 25.04 -13.94
C GLU A 518 -13.30 24.79 -14.63
N GLY A 519 -13.31 24.34 -15.88
CA GLY A 519 -12.10 23.98 -16.62
C GLY A 519 -11.62 22.55 -16.44
N GLY A 520 -12.36 21.71 -15.68
CA GLY A 520 -12.04 20.30 -15.46
C GLY A 520 -10.99 20.07 -14.38
N ASN A 521 -10.70 21.08 -13.58
CA ASN A 521 -9.88 20.95 -12.38
C ASN A 521 -10.67 20.34 -11.23
N LYS A 522 -9.99 19.82 -10.21
CA LYS A 522 -10.67 19.13 -9.11
C LYS A 522 -9.88 19.24 -7.81
N GLY A 523 -10.61 19.35 -6.69
CA GLY A 523 -10.07 19.21 -5.33
C GLY A 523 -10.84 18.16 -4.54
N ILE A 524 -10.15 17.20 -3.91
CA ILE A 524 -10.78 16.16 -3.11
C ILE A 524 -10.21 16.19 -1.69
N VAL A 525 -11.09 16.34 -0.69
CA VAL A 525 -10.72 16.43 0.73
C VAL A 525 -11.09 15.12 1.43
N ARG A 526 -10.11 14.52 2.11
CA ARG A 526 -10.28 13.26 2.83
C ARG A 526 -9.47 13.25 4.12
N PRO A 527 -10.09 13.10 5.31
CA PRO A 527 -9.37 12.82 6.54
C PRO A 527 -8.78 11.39 6.50
N SER A 528 -7.60 11.22 7.07
CA SER A 528 -7.02 9.89 7.26
C SER A 528 -7.79 9.15 8.35
N GLY A 529 -8.06 7.86 8.14
CA GLY A 529 -8.67 7.00 9.17
C GLY A 529 -7.69 6.51 10.24
N THR A 530 -6.37 6.63 10.00
CA THR A 530 -5.32 6.05 10.85
C THR A 530 -4.31 7.07 11.38
N GLU A 531 -4.31 8.27 10.84
CA GLU A 531 -3.37 9.34 11.20
C GLU A 531 -4.12 10.65 11.40
N PRO A 532 -3.67 11.55 12.30
CA PRO A 532 -4.31 12.84 12.53
C PRO A 532 -4.01 13.84 11.40
N LYS A 533 -4.51 13.55 10.22
CA LYS A 533 -4.24 14.31 8.97
C LYS A 533 -5.49 14.42 8.11
N ILE A 534 -5.64 15.57 7.44
CA ILE A 534 -6.50 15.71 6.25
C ILE A 534 -5.61 15.76 5.01
N LYS A 535 -5.96 14.97 4.01
CA LYS A 535 -5.37 15.03 2.67
C LYS A 535 -6.24 15.86 1.76
N LEU A 536 -5.60 16.73 0.98
CA LEU A 536 -6.21 17.38 -0.17
C LEU A 536 -5.51 16.86 -1.43
N TYR A 537 -6.27 16.20 -2.29
CA TYR A 537 -5.84 15.77 -3.61
C TYR A 537 -6.26 16.83 -4.61
N ILE A 538 -5.32 17.29 -5.41
CA ILE A 538 -5.51 18.37 -6.39
C ILE A 538 -5.25 17.81 -7.77
N PHE A 539 -6.14 18.10 -8.69
CA PHE A 539 -6.02 17.73 -10.09
C PHE A 539 -6.22 18.97 -10.94
N ALA A 540 -5.27 19.22 -11.83
CA ALA A 540 -5.32 20.33 -12.75
C ALA A 540 -5.10 19.85 -14.18
N LYS A 541 -5.83 20.45 -15.13
CA LYS A 541 -5.69 20.22 -16.55
C LYS A 541 -5.29 21.53 -17.22
N GLY A 542 -4.27 21.48 -18.07
CA GLY A 542 -3.80 22.62 -18.84
C GLY A 542 -3.58 22.26 -20.31
N ALA A 543 -3.49 23.29 -21.16
CA ALA A 543 -3.07 23.13 -22.54
C ALA A 543 -1.56 22.86 -22.66
N ASP A 544 -0.81 23.28 -21.65
CA ASP A 544 0.61 22.98 -21.46
C ASP A 544 0.94 22.78 -19.98
N ALA A 545 2.20 22.36 -19.69
CA ALA A 545 2.65 22.10 -18.34
C ALA A 545 2.59 23.34 -17.43
N ALA A 546 2.92 24.51 -17.95
CA ALA A 546 2.93 25.74 -17.16
C ALA A 546 1.52 26.16 -16.71
N GLU A 547 0.52 25.99 -17.56
CA GLU A 547 -0.89 26.23 -17.21
C GLU A 547 -1.38 25.24 -16.17
N ALA A 548 -1.07 23.95 -16.33
CA ALA A 548 -1.43 22.92 -15.34
C ALA A 548 -0.76 23.16 -13.97
N ASP A 549 0.53 23.52 -13.96
CA ASP A 549 1.27 23.83 -12.72
C ASP A 549 0.71 25.09 -12.03
N ALA A 550 0.42 26.15 -12.79
CA ALA A 550 -0.18 27.36 -12.24
C ALA A 550 -1.55 27.10 -11.60
N ALA A 551 -2.36 26.24 -12.21
CA ALA A 551 -3.64 25.83 -11.65
C ALA A 551 -3.46 24.99 -10.37
N LEU A 552 -2.50 24.04 -10.35
CA LEU A 552 -2.16 23.27 -9.16
C LEU A 552 -1.78 24.17 -7.98
N ASP A 553 -0.86 25.11 -8.20
CA ASP A 553 -0.36 26.00 -7.16
C ASP A 553 -1.48 26.90 -6.61
N ALA A 554 -2.34 27.43 -7.48
CA ALA A 554 -3.48 28.26 -7.08
C ALA A 554 -4.49 27.44 -6.23
N ILE A 555 -4.80 26.19 -6.63
CA ILE A 555 -5.71 25.33 -5.89
C ILE A 555 -5.06 24.90 -4.55
N GLU A 556 -3.76 24.62 -4.51
CA GLU A 556 -3.05 24.33 -3.28
C GLU A 556 -3.14 25.49 -2.27
N GLU A 557 -2.82 26.71 -2.71
CA GLU A 557 -2.86 27.89 -1.84
C GLU A 557 -4.26 28.13 -1.27
N SER A 558 -5.28 28.04 -2.12
CA SER A 558 -6.68 28.22 -1.74
C SER A 558 -7.16 27.09 -0.82
N GLY A 559 -6.80 25.83 -1.13
CA GLY A 559 -7.16 24.66 -0.35
C GLY A 559 -6.50 24.64 1.02
N ARG A 560 -5.24 25.08 1.16
CA ARG A 560 -4.60 25.25 2.46
C ARG A 560 -5.31 26.24 3.36
N LYS A 561 -5.81 27.36 2.79
CA LYS A 561 -6.61 28.34 3.53
C LYS A 561 -7.97 27.76 3.92
N LEU A 562 -8.59 26.98 3.06
CA LEU A 562 -9.89 26.34 3.30
C LEU A 562 -9.81 25.31 4.45
N LEU A 563 -8.66 24.64 4.60
CA LEU A 563 -8.43 23.60 5.59
C LEU A 563 -7.66 24.10 6.83
N ALA A 564 -7.31 25.37 6.92
CA ALA A 564 -6.62 25.94 8.08
C ALA A 564 -7.57 26.19 9.24
#